data_f638bb465bbe94808f186ef262c84636
#
_entry.id   f638bb465bbe94808f186ef262c84636
#
_cell.length_a   1.000
_cell.length_b   1.000
_cell.length_c   1.000
_cell.angle_alpha   90.00
_cell.angle_beta   90.00
_cell.angle_gamma   90.00
#
_symmetry.space_group_name_H-M   'P 1'
#
loop_
_entity.id
_entity.type
_entity.pdbx_description
1 polymer ?
#
loop_
_entity_poly.entity_id
_entity_poly.type
_entity_poly.pdbx_seq_one_letter_code
_entity_poly.pdbx_strand_id
1 'polypeptide(L)'
;MKHESSLNRIVIALGGNALGNTPKEQEEKVNVAAESLVNLIAQGNEIILAHGNGPQVGMINLAFDLASKQNNKVAEFDLPECTAMSQGYIGYHLQKGIKKELKRQEMPWHVATIVTQILVDKDDPAFKNPQKPIGGYYDEATAREFMERDPHIVFGEDAGRGWRRMVPSPRPVDIVEKDSIINMLDNAFIVIAWGGGGIPVIQDEKGDYQGIPAVIDKDLAAAKLAEIVEADYLFILTAVDRVSINWGMPNQQDLA
;
A
#
# COMPACT_ATOMS: atom_id res chain seq x y z
N MET A 1 15.74 33.03 -4.53
CA MET A 1 16.17 33.10 -3.12
C MET A 1 15.60 31.84 -2.48
N LYS A 2 16.41 30.84 -2.15
CA LYS A 2 15.99 29.67 -1.37
C LYS A 2 15.66 30.18 0.04
N HIS A 3 14.43 29.99 0.50
CA HIS A 3 14.07 30.23 1.88
C HIS A 3 14.89 29.32 2.78
N GLU A 4 15.69 29.87 3.65
CA GLU A 4 16.42 29.19 4.73
C GLU A 4 15.46 28.82 5.87
N SER A 5 14.70 27.79 5.65
CA SER A 5 14.23 26.77 6.59
C SER A 5 13.74 25.62 5.70
N SER A 6 14.68 24.77 5.28
CA SER A 6 14.31 23.62 4.49
C SER A 6 13.45 22.70 5.35
N LEU A 7 12.14 22.77 5.15
CA LEU A 7 11.23 21.73 5.61
C LEU A 7 11.70 20.43 4.98
N ASN A 8 12.02 19.44 5.80
CA ASN A 8 12.35 18.13 5.24
C ASN A 8 11.07 17.48 4.72
N ARG A 9 11.14 16.91 3.52
CA ARG A 9 10.07 16.10 2.95
C ARG A 9 10.31 14.64 3.28
N ILE A 10 9.37 14.02 3.98
CA ILE A 10 9.52 12.68 4.53
C ILE A 10 8.43 11.77 3.98
N VAL A 11 8.82 10.68 3.34
CA VAL A 11 7.92 9.57 2.98
C VAL A 11 7.97 8.54 4.10
N ILE A 12 6.79 8.15 4.61
CA ILE A 12 6.65 7.14 5.65
C ILE A 12 5.79 6.00 5.13
N ALA A 13 6.39 4.82 4.99
CA ALA A 13 5.70 3.60 4.57
C ALA A 13 5.27 2.78 5.80
N LEU A 14 3.97 2.72 6.06
CA LEU A 14 3.38 1.95 7.15
C LEU A 14 3.18 0.49 6.74
N GLY A 15 3.80 -0.45 7.44
CA GLY A 15 3.60 -1.89 7.22
C GLY A 15 2.17 -2.33 7.56
N GLY A 16 1.68 -3.41 6.94
CA GLY A 16 0.34 -3.94 7.22
C GLY A 16 0.14 -4.33 8.69
N ASN A 17 1.18 -4.82 9.36
CA ASN A 17 1.14 -5.14 10.80
C ASN A 17 0.97 -3.89 11.68
N ALA A 18 1.42 -2.73 11.22
CA ALA A 18 1.25 -1.46 11.93
C ALA A 18 -0.20 -0.95 11.90
N LEU A 19 -1.03 -1.49 10.99
CA LEU A 19 -2.41 -1.03 10.79
C LEU A 19 -3.47 -1.96 11.39
N GLY A 20 -3.14 -3.23 11.72
CA GLY A 20 -4.11 -4.22 12.19
C GLY A 20 -4.97 -4.82 11.07
N ASN A 21 -5.74 -5.86 11.42
CA ASN A 21 -6.53 -6.65 10.48
C ASN A 21 -8.03 -6.32 10.51
N THR A 22 -8.51 -5.73 11.60
CA THR A 22 -9.92 -5.37 11.78
C THR A 22 -10.09 -3.84 11.87
N PRO A 23 -11.28 -3.29 11.58
CA PRO A 23 -11.54 -1.87 11.71
C PRO A 23 -11.23 -1.29 13.10
N LYS A 24 -11.54 -2.07 14.15
CA LYS A 24 -11.27 -1.66 15.52
C LYS A 24 -9.77 -1.60 15.84
N GLU A 25 -9.03 -2.64 15.46
CA GLU A 25 -7.57 -2.66 15.61
C GLU A 25 -6.91 -1.53 14.82
N GLN A 26 -7.42 -1.23 13.61
CA GLN A 26 -6.90 -0.12 12.81
C GLN A 26 -7.12 1.22 13.49
N GLU A 27 -8.30 1.47 14.05
CA GLU A 27 -8.57 2.71 14.77
C GLU A 27 -7.63 2.88 15.98
N GLU A 28 -7.42 1.82 16.76
CA GLU A 28 -6.53 1.82 17.92
C GLU A 28 -5.08 2.11 17.51
N LYS A 29 -4.55 1.38 16.51
CA LYS A 29 -3.17 1.52 16.04
C LYS A 29 -2.91 2.87 15.35
N VAL A 30 -3.85 3.34 14.55
CA VAL A 30 -3.76 4.65 13.90
C VAL A 30 -3.73 5.78 14.92
N ASN A 31 -4.52 5.71 16.00
CA ASN A 31 -4.49 6.73 17.05
C ASN A 31 -3.12 6.83 17.73
N VAL A 32 -2.43 5.69 17.93
CA VAL A 32 -1.06 5.67 18.47
C VAL A 32 -0.05 6.26 17.46
N ALA A 33 -0.13 5.87 16.19
CA ALA A 33 0.78 6.37 15.15
C ALA A 33 0.58 7.87 14.87
N ALA A 34 -0.66 8.37 14.94
CA ALA A 34 -1.01 9.74 14.62
C ALA A 34 -0.27 10.77 15.51
N GLU A 35 -0.06 10.49 16.79
CA GLU A 35 0.68 11.37 17.68
C GLU A 35 2.13 11.56 17.21
N SER A 36 2.82 10.47 16.89
CA SER A 36 4.21 10.53 16.40
C SER A 36 4.31 11.24 15.05
N LEU A 37 3.35 11.00 14.15
CA LEU A 37 3.30 11.66 12.83
C LEU A 37 3.09 13.16 12.96
N VAL A 38 2.13 13.58 13.79
CA VAL A 38 1.86 15.02 14.00
C VAL A 38 3.01 15.72 14.71
N ASN A 39 3.72 15.04 15.62
CA ASN A 39 4.92 15.57 16.24
C ASN A 39 6.06 15.82 15.21
N LEU A 40 6.20 14.97 14.18
CA LEU A 40 7.16 15.24 13.10
C LEU A 40 6.76 16.48 12.29
N ILE A 41 5.46 16.68 12.04
CA ILE A 41 4.95 17.88 11.36
C ILE A 41 5.18 19.13 12.20
N ALA A 42 4.97 19.05 13.51
CA ALA A 42 5.23 20.17 14.44
C ALA A 42 6.70 20.60 14.43
N GLN A 43 7.62 19.74 14.03
CA GLN A 43 9.03 20.06 13.84
C GLN A 43 9.33 20.70 12.46
N GLY A 44 8.31 20.96 11.65
CA GLY A 44 8.46 21.63 10.37
C GLY A 44 8.70 20.67 9.19
N ASN A 45 8.32 19.38 9.29
CA ASN A 45 8.48 18.44 8.20
C ASN A 45 7.19 18.30 7.37
N GLU A 46 7.34 18.13 6.06
CA GLU A 46 6.27 17.71 5.15
C GLU A 46 6.16 16.17 5.17
N ILE A 47 4.95 15.64 5.36
CA ILE A 47 4.75 14.21 5.51
C ILE A 47 3.88 13.65 4.40
N ILE A 48 4.37 12.56 3.78
CA ILE A 48 3.61 11.70 2.87
C ILE A 48 3.53 10.31 3.49
N LEU A 49 2.32 9.78 3.59
CA LEU A 49 2.09 8.45 4.13
C LEU A 49 1.74 7.47 3.01
N ALA A 50 2.50 6.38 2.93
CA ALA A 50 2.14 5.19 2.18
C ALA A 50 1.76 4.08 3.17
N HIS A 51 0.91 3.15 2.78
CA HIS A 51 0.52 2.02 3.63
C HIS A 51 0.40 0.71 2.85
N GLY A 52 0.65 -0.41 3.52
CA GLY A 52 0.37 -1.74 2.97
C GLY A 52 -1.14 -2.06 3.04
N ASN A 53 -1.58 -3.00 2.21
CA ASN A 53 -2.98 -3.46 2.17
C ASN A 53 -3.12 -4.97 1.96
N GLY A 54 -2.04 -5.75 1.95
CA GLY A 54 -2.05 -7.16 1.56
C GLY A 54 -3.18 -8.00 2.19
N PRO A 55 -3.40 -7.97 3.51
CA PRO A 55 -4.53 -8.67 4.12
C PRO A 55 -5.89 -8.12 3.66
N GLN A 56 -6.02 -6.80 3.58
CA GLN A 56 -7.28 -6.12 3.29
C GLN A 56 -7.73 -6.31 1.84
N VAL A 57 -6.84 -6.15 0.87
CA VAL A 57 -7.15 -6.33 -0.56
C VAL A 57 -7.58 -7.77 -0.85
N GLY A 58 -6.89 -8.75 -0.26
CA GLY A 58 -7.25 -10.15 -0.42
C GLY A 58 -8.59 -10.50 0.22
N MET A 59 -8.90 -9.94 1.39
CA MET A 59 -10.19 -10.12 2.05
C MET A 59 -11.34 -9.49 1.24
N ILE A 60 -11.16 -8.29 0.72
CA ILE A 60 -12.15 -7.60 -0.12
C ILE A 60 -12.39 -8.43 -1.39
N ASN A 61 -11.33 -8.84 -2.08
CA ASN A 61 -11.43 -9.64 -3.30
C ASN A 61 -12.14 -10.98 -3.04
N LEU A 62 -11.78 -11.71 -1.97
CA LEU A 62 -12.45 -12.95 -1.59
C LEU A 62 -13.95 -12.75 -1.30
N ALA A 63 -14.31 -11.67 -0.60
CA ALA A 63 -15.70 -11.39 -0.25
C ALA A 63 -16.55 -11.15 -1.49
N PHE A 64 -16.07 -10.39 -2.48
CA PHE A 64 -16.77 -10.16 -3.73
C PHE A 64 -16.80 -11.40 -4.62
N ASP A 65 -15.71 -12.16 -4.70
CA ASP A 65 -15.66 -13.42 -5.45
C ASP A 65 -16.69 -14.44 -4.94
N LEU A 66 -16.75 -14.63 -3.62
CA LEU A 66 -17.73 -15.54 -3.02
C LEU A 66 -19.17 -15.05 -3.20
N ALA A 67 -19.42 -13.74 -3.04
CA ALA A 67 -20.74 -13.18 -3.13
C ALA A 67 -21.29 -13.19 -4.57
N SER A 68 -20.47 -12.86 -5.58
CA SER A 68 -20.86 -12.86 -6.99
C SER A 68 -21.18 -14.27 -7.51
N LYS A 69 -20.43 -15.28 -7.08
CA LYS A 69 -20.69 -16.69 -7.41
C LYS A 69 -22.00 -17.23 -6.82
N GLN A 70 -22.43 -16.68 -5.68
CA GLN A 70 -23.68 -17.08 -5.02
C GLN A 70 -24.90 -16.24 -5.47
N ASN A 71 -24.68 -15.03 -5.92
CA ASN A 71 -25.74 -14.11 -6.28
C ASN A 71 -25.32 -13.24 -7.48
N ASN A 72 -25.92 -13.48 -8.62
CA ASN A 72 -25.68 -12.77 -9.87
C ASN A 72 -26.02 -11.26 -9.86
N LYS A 73 -26.60 -10.76 -8.77
CA LYS A 73 -26.80 -9.31 -8.56
C LYS A 73 -25.61 -8.62 -7.91
N VAL A 74 -24.65 -9.40 -7.43
CA VAL A 74 -23.40 -8.87 -6.90
C VAL A 74 -22.38 -8.85 -8.03
N ALA A 75 -21.82 -7.68 -8.31
CA ALA A 75 -20.78 -7.52 -9.34
C ALA A 75 -19.48 -8.22 -8.91
N GLU A 76 -18.77 -8.76 -9.87
CA GLU A 76 -17.37 -9.17 -9.68
C GLU A 76 -16.47 -7.94 -9.66
N PHE A 77 -15.47 -7.97 -8.77
CA PHE A 77 -14.44 -6.94 -8.68
C PHE A 77 -13.08 -7.58 -8.72
N ASP A 78 -12.21 -7.07 -9.58
CA ASP A 78 -10.83 -7.55 -9.67
C ASP A 78 -9.91 -6.75 -8.72
N LEU A 79 -8.63 -7.09 -8.73
CA LEU A 79 -7.63 -6.50 -7.82
C LEU A 79 -7.48 -4.99 -7.93
N PRO A 80 -7.58 -4.33 -9.11
CA PRO A 80 -7.54 -2.88 -9.21
C PRO A 80 -8.63 -2.20 -8.36
N GLU A 81 -9.89 -2.63 -8.50
CA GLU A 81 -11.02 -2.08 -7.76
C GLU A 81 -10.91 -2.41 -6.27
N CYS A 82 -10.52 -3.64 -5.94
CA CYS A 82 -10.28 -4.06 -4.55
C CYS A 82 -9.15 -3.25 -3.90
N THR A 83 -8.11 -2.91 -4.67
CA THR A 83 -7.03 -2.04 -4.21
C THR A 83 -7.55 -0.63 -3.95
N ALA A 84 -8.34 -0.05 -4.87
CA ALA A 84 -8.98 1.25 -4.69
C ALA A 84 -9.87 1.28 -3.42
N MET A 85 -10.69 0.26 -3.20
CA MET A 85 -11.51 0.12 -1.98
C MET A 85 -10.63 0.08 -0.72
N SER A 86 -9.52 -0.67 -0.76
CA SER A 86 -8.59 -0.75 0.36
C SER A 86 -7.89 0.57 0.65
N GLN A 87 -7.55 1.35 -0.38
CA GLN A 87 -7.01 2.70 -0.22
C GLN A 87 -7.99 3.63 0.49
N GLY A 88 -9.25 3.63 0.06
CA GLY A 88 -10.30 4.41 0.69
C GLY A 88 -10.55 3.98 2.14
N TYR A 89 -10.64 2.68 2.40
CA TYR A 89 -10.89 2.12 3.72
C TYR A 89 -9.78 2.43 4.71
N ILE A 90 -8.53 2.12 4.37
CA ILE A 90 -7.38 2.36 5.26
C ILE A 90 -7.11 3.87 5.36
N GLY A 91 -7.17 4.58 4.23
CA GLY A 91 -7.01 6.03 4.19
C GLY A 91 -8.01 6.77 5.07
N TYR A 92 -9.28 6.31 5.13
CA TYR A 92 -10.29 6.84 6.04
C TYR A 92 -9.85 6.77 7.50
N HIS A 93 -9.33 5.62 7.95
CA HIS A 93 -8.87 5.47 9.34
C HIS A 93 -7.67 6.37 9.63
N LEU A 94 -6.67 6.41 8.73
CA LEU A 94 -5.49 7.26 8.86
C LEU A 94 -5.88 8.74 8.90
N GLN A 95 -6.72 9.18 7.95
CA GLN A 95 -7.19 10.56 7.87
C GLN A 95 -7.97 10.96 9.13
N LYS A 96 -8.85 10.09 9.64
CA LYS A 96 -9.61 10.32 10.87
C LYS A 96 -8.69 10.49 12.08
N GLY A 97 -7.72 9.59 12.25
CA GLY A 97 -6.80 9.63 13.40
C GLY A 97 -5.86 10.83 13.37
N ILE A 98 -5.25 11.11 12.22
CA ILE A 98 -4.37 12.28 12.04
C ILE A 98 -5.16 13.58 12.22
N LYS A 99 -6.37 13.70 11.67
CA LYS A 99 -7.21 14.89 11.83
C LYS A 99 -7.57 15.16 13.29
N LYS A 100 -7.86 14.10 14.05
CA LYS A 100 -8.11 14.18 15.50
C LYS A 100 -6.89 14.74 16.24
N GLU A 101 -5.71 14.25 15.90
CA GLU A 101 -4.47 14.66 16.55
C GLU A 101 -4.04 16.08 16.17
N LEU A 102 -4.16 16.46 14.89
CA LEU A 102 -3.94 17.85 14.44
C LEU A 102 -4.84 18.83 15.21
N LYS A 103 -6.11 18.47 15.41
CA LYS A 103 -7.05 19.29 16.19
C LYS A 103 -6.62 19.38 17.66
N ARG A 104 -6.14 18.28 18.26
CA ARG A 104 -5.67 18.27 19.67
C ARG A 104 -4.46 19.16 19.87
N GLN A 105 -3.57 19.23 18.87
CA GLN A 105 -2.36 20.07 18.90
C GLN A 105 -2.56 21.47 18.30
N GLU A 106 -3.79 21.84 17.93
CA GLU A 106 -4.14 23.15 17.33
C GLU A 106 -3.33 23.49 16.08
N MET A 107 -2.94 22.45 15.30
CA MET A 107 -2.16 22.63 14.09
C MET A 107 -3.03 22.92 12.86
N PRO A 108 -2.68 23.94 12.04
CA PRO A 108 -3.51 24.38 10.90
C PRO A 108 -3.31 23.52 9.63
N TRP A 109 -2.78 22.32 9.78
CA TRP A 109 -2.54 21.40 8.65
C TRP A 109 -3.80 20.68 8.20
N HIS A 110 -3.80 20.33 6.93
CA HIS A 110 -4.85 19.52 6.31
C HIS A 110 -4.36 18.08 6.13
N VAL A 111 -5.29 17.14 6.00
CA VAL A 111 -4.97 15.74 5.68
C VAL A 111 -5.96 15.24 4.64
N ALA A 112 -5.45 14.58 3.61
CA ALA A 112 -6.27 14.00 2.55
C ALA A 112 -5.70 12.66 2.10
N THR A 113 -6.61 11.77 1.71
CA THR A 113 -6.28 10.50 1.04
C THR A 113 -6.52 10.64 -0.45
N ILE A 114 -5.53 10.29 -1.25
CA ILE A 114 -5.62 10.22 -2.71
C ILE A 114 -5.64 8.77 -3.14
N VAL A 115 -6.65 8.40 -3.92
CA VAL A 115 -6.62 7.13 -4.68
C VAL A 115 -5.52 7.25 -5.72
N THR A 116 -4.57 6.34 -5.66
CA THR A 116 -3.32 6.46 -6.41
C THR A 116 -3.12 5.28 -7.35
N GLN A 117 -2.83 5.58 -8.62
CA GLN A 117 -2.55 4.64 -9.68
C GLN A 117 -1.04 4.61 -9.99
N ILE A 118 -0.53 3.42 -10.25
CA ILE A 118 0.89 3.18 -10.56
C ILE A 118 1.03 2.64 -11.97
N LEU A 119 1.72 3.37 -12.80
CA LEU A 119 2.12 2.88 -14.11
C LEU A 119 3.14 1.76 -13.95
N VAL A 120 2.90 0.64 -14.62
CA VAL A 120 3.81 -0.49 -14.69
C VAL A 120 4.04 -0.90 -16.13
N ASP A 121 5.14 -1.61 -16.37
CA ASP A 121 5.41 -2.19 -17.68
C ASP A 121 4.53 -3.44 -17.89
N LYS A 122 3.75 -3.47 -18.99
CA LYS A 122 2.90 -4.63 -19.35
C LYS A 122 3.69 -5.91 -19.57
N ASP A 123 4.97 -5.80 -19.89
CA ASP A 123 5.88 -6.91 -20.20
C ASP A 123 6.74 -7.30 -18.97
N ASP A 124 6.45 -6.74 -17.78
CA ASP A 124 7.18 -7.07 -16.55
C ASP A 124 7.17 -8.59 -16.29
N PRO A 125 8.33 -9.21 -16.01
CA PRO A 125 8.44 -10.65 -15.75
C PRO A 125 7.55 -11.16 -14.59
N ALA A 126 7.20 -10.30 -13.65
CA ALA A 126 6.32 -10.64 -12.53
C ALA A 126 4.96 -11.18 -12.99
N PHE A 127 4.45 -10.76 -14.15
CA PHE A 127 3.18 -11.29 -14.69
C PHE A 127 3.24 -12.77 -15.03
N LYS A 128 4.43 -13.29 -15.38
CA LYS A 128 4.65 -14.72 -15.68
C LYS A 128 4.98 -15.54 -14.45
N ASN A 129 5.30 -14.90 -13.32
CA ASN A 129 5.71 -15.56 -12.10
C ASN A 129 5.12 -14.87 -10.86
N PRO A 130 3.84 -15.08 -10.54
CA PRO A 130 3.18 -14.49 -9.39
C PRO A 130 3.83 -14.95 -8.07
N GLN A 131 4.38 -14.02 -7.28
CA GLN A 131 5.07 -14.33 -6.01
C GLN A 131 4.62 -13.46 -4.84
N LYS A 132 3.73 -12.47 -5.05
CA LYS A 132 3.27 -11.59 -3.98
C LYS A 132 2.13 -12.22 -3.21
N PRO A 133 2.32 -12.57 -1.91
CA PRO A 133 1.25 -13.15 -1.11
C PRO A 133 0.23 -12.09 -0.69
N ILE A 134 -1.06 -12.38 -0.89
CA ILE A 134 -2.19 -11.55 -0.48
C ILE A 134 -3.23 -12.36 0.31
N GLY A 135 -4.14 -11.65 1.00
CA GLY A 135 -5.25 -12.26 1.73
C GLY A 135 -4.82 -12.99 3.01
N GLY A 136 -5.69 -13.86 3.49
CA GLY A 136 -5.47 -14.68 4.67
C GLY A 136 -4.64 -15.93 4.39
N TYR A 137 -4.43 -16.71 5.45
CA TYR A 137 -3.76 -18.01 5.38
C TYR A 137 -4.79 -19.13 5.27
N TYR A 138 -4.47 -20.12 4.45
CA TYR A 138 -5.26 -21.31 4.23
C TYR A 138 -4.42 -22.57 4.50
N ASP A 139 -5.07 -23.68 4.79
CA ASP A 139 -4.43 -24.99 4.71
C ASP A 139 -4.22 -25.40 3.25
N GLU A 140 -3.34 -26.37 3.03
CA GLU A 140 -2.99 -26.84 1.67
C GLU A 140 -4.20 -27.40 0.92
N ALA A 141 -5.10 -28.14 1.61
CA ALA A 141 -6.26 -28.75 0.99
C ALA A 141 -7.21 -27.69 0.43
N THR A 142 -7.51 -26.66 1.22
CA THR A 142 -8.33 -25.51 0.80
C THR A 142 -7.68 -24.75 -0.36
N ALA A 143 -6.36 -24.51 -0.31
CA ALA A 143 -5.64 -23.82 -1.38
C ALA A 143 -5.70 -24.61 -2.70
N ARG A 144 -5.54 -25.94 -2.65
CA ARG A 144 -5.67 -26.82 -3.82
C ARG A 144 -7.09 -26.80 -4.40
N GLU A 145 -8.12 -26.82 -3.55
CA GLU A 145 -9.51 -26.69 -3.98
C GLU A 145 -9.78 -25.38 -4.74
N PHE A 146 -9.22 -24.26 -4.30
CA PHE A 146 -9.32 -23.00 -5.04
C PHE A 146 -8.64 -23.07 -6.41
N MET A 147 -7.43 -23.64 -6.50
CA MET A 147 -6.69 -23.78 -7.76
C MET A 147 -7.38 -24.77 -8.74
N GLU A 148 -8.04 -25.81 -8.24
CA GLU A 148 -8.81 -26.73 -9.08
C GLU A 148 -10.08 -26.09 -9.67
N ARG A 149 -10.71 -25.18 -8.90
CA ARG A 149 -11.90 -24.43 -9.34
C ARG A 149 -11.58 -23.33 -10.35
N ASP A 150 -10.42 -22.70 -10.19
CA ASP A 150 -9.96 -21.60 -11.05
C ASP A 150 -8.46 -21.74 -11.33
N PRO A 151 -8.10 -22.22 -12.54
CA PRO A 151 -6.70 -22.40 -12.93
C PRO A 151 -5.88 -21.11 -13.03
N HIS A 152 -6.52 -19.93 -12.99
CA HIS A 152 -5.84 -18.63 -13.01
C HIS A 152 -5.41 -18.18 -11.60
N ILE A 153 -5.91 -18.84 -10.57
CA ILE A 153 -5.53 -18.55 -9.19
C ILE A 153 -4.31 -19.39 -8.81
N VAL A 154 -3.28 -18.72 -8.33
CA VAL A 154 -2.05 -19.36 -7.83
C VAL A 154 -2.01 -19.24 -6.31
N PHE A 155 -1.72 -20.34 -5.63
CA PHE A 155 -1.41 -20.36 -4.21
C PHE A 155 0.02 -20.84 -3.99
N GLY A 156 0.66 -20.31 -2.95
CA GLY A 156 1.99 -20.72 -2.51
C GLY A 156 2.08 -20.75 -1.00
N GLU A 157 2.99 -21.56 -0.49
CA GLU A 157 3.31 -21.64 0.92
C GLU A 157 4.05 -20.35 1.33
N ASP A 158 3.64 -19.71 2.44
CA ASP A 158 4.19 -18.45 2.93
C ASP A 158 4.90 -18.64 4.27
N ALA A 159 6.18 -18.96 4.20
CA ALA A 159 7.13 -18.98 5.32
C ALA A 159 6.67 -19.82 6.53
N GLY A 160 6.15 -21.02 6.32
CA GLY A 160 5.71 -21.95 7.37
C GLY A 160 4.40 -21.58 8.05
N ARG A 161 3.73 -20.52 7.59
CA ARG A 161 2.49 -20.02 8.21
C ARG A 161 1.21 -20.52 7.54
N GLY A 162 1.34 -21.18 6.40
CA GLY A 162 0.24 -21.71 5.59
C GLY A 162 0.29 -21.19 4.15
N TRP A 163 -0.75 -21.46 3.39
CA TRP A 163 -0.87 -21.13 1.98
C TRP A 163 -1.59 -19.81 1.78
N ARG A 164 -1.09 -19.01 0.84
CA ARG A 164 -1.71 -17.74 0.46
C ARG A 164 -1.86 -17.62 -1.06
N ARG A 165 -2.83 -16.82 -1.49
CA ARG A 165 -2.95 -16.45 -2.90
C ARG A 165 -1.71 -15.65 -3.30
N MET A 166 -1.08 -16.06 -4.42
CA MET A 166 0.07 -15.38 -5.03
C MET A 166 -0.39 -14.60 -6.25
N VAL A 167 0.01 -13.35 -6.33
CA VAL A 167 -0.32 -12.46 -7.45
C VAL A 167 0.94 -11.84 -8.04
N PRO A 168 0.90 -11.33 -9.29
CA PRO A 168 1.99 -10.55 -9.86
C PRO A 168 2.30 -9.33 -9.02
N SER A 169 3.58 -8.96 -8.96
CA SER A 169 4.05 -7.73 -8.29
C SER A 169 5.05 -7.02 -9.19
N PRO A 170 4.59 -6.34 -10.26
CA PRO A 170 5.45 -5.64 -11.19
C PRO A 170 6.12 -4.43 -10.52
N ARG A 171 7.21 -3.96 -11.12
CA ARG A 171 7.93 -2.78 -10.63
C ARG A 171 7.19 -1.50 -10.97
N PRO A 172 7.12 -0.54 -10.04
CA PRO A 172 6.55 0.78 -10.28
C PRO A 172 7.42 1.57 -11.26
N VAL A 173 6.81 2.14 -12.29
CA VAL A 173 7.48 2.98 -13.30
C VAL A 173 7.23 4.45 -13.00
N ASP A 174 5.97 4.86 -12.87
CA ASP A 174 5.57 6.24 -12.61
C ASP A 174 4.24 6.27 -11.82
N ILE A 175 3.84 7.47 -11.42
CA ILE A 175 2.62 7.75 -10.68
C ILE A 175 1.70 8.62 -11.51
N VAL A 176 0.47 8.19 -11.66
CA VAL A 176 -0.51 8.96 -12.45
C VAL A 176 -0.85 10.29 -11.74
N GLU A 177 -1.04 10.27 -10.43
CA GLU A 177 -1.47 11.43 -9.63
C GLU A 177 -0.31 12.25 -9.05
N LYS A 178 0.93 12.10 -9.54
CA LYS A 178 2.13 12.76 -8.98
C LYS A 178 1.98 14.28 -8.83
N ASP A 179 1.46 14.96 -9.86
CA ASP A 179 1.31 16.41 -9.85
C ASP A 179 0.29 16.87 -8.80
N SER A 180 -0.78 16.09 -8.59
CA SER A 180 -1.77 16.35 -7.55
C SER A 180 -1.17 16.18 -6.15
N ILE A 181 -0.36 15.15 -5.95
CA ILE A 181 0.33 14.88 -4.68
C ILE A 181 1.30 16.03 -4.36
N ILE A 182 2.14 16.42 -5.31
CA ILE A 182 3.10 17.52 -5.13
C ILE A 182 2.36 18.83 -4.80
N ASN A 183 1.32 19.15 -5.55
CA ASN A 183 0.53 20.36 -5.30
C ASN A 183 -0.08 20.38 -3.90
N MET A 184 -0.55 19.25 -3.39
CA MET A 184 -1.08 19.18 -2.03
C MET A 184 0.00 19.40 -0.98
N LEU A 185 1.19 18.80 -1.16
CA LEU A 185 2.32 18.99 -0.25
C LEU A 185 2.72 20.48 -0.16
N ASP A 186 2.81 21.14 -1.29
CA ASP A 186 3.15 22.56 -1.38
C ASP A 186 2.07 23.48 -0.73
N ASN A 187 0.89 22.94 -0.44
CA ASN A 187 -0.23 23.64 0.21
C ASN A 187 -0.52 23.12 1.63
N ALA A 188 0.47 22.67 2.36
CA ALA A 188 0.37 22.22 3.76
C ALA A 188 -0.61 21.08 4.00
N PHE A 189 -0.68 20.11 3.08
CA PHE A 189 -1.39 18.87 3.29
C PHE A 189 -0.43 17.76 3.74
N ILE A 190 -0.89 16.97 4.68
CA ILE A 190 -0.40 15.61 4.91
C ILE A 190 -1.10 14.73 3.88
N VAL A 191 -0.35 14.15 2.97
CA VAL A 191 -0.91 13.34 1.89
C VAL A 191 -0.82 11.86 2.24
N ILE A 192 -1.96 11.17 2.26
CA ILE A 192 -2.03 9.73 2.35
C ILE A 192 -2.22 9.22 0.91
N ALA A 193 -1.16 8.68 0.34
CA ALA A 193 -1.14 8.19 -1.03
C ALA A 193 -0.55 6.78 -1.08
N TRP A 194 -0.69 6.10 -2.21
CA TRP A 194 0.01 4.84 -2.41
C TRP A 194 -0.43 3.67 -1.56
N GLY A 195 -1.68 3.68 -1.15
CA GLY A 195 -2.24 2.55 -0.42
C GLY A 195 -2.03 1.24 -1.16
N GLY A 196 -1.41 0.26 -0.48
CA GLY A 196 -1.11 -1.04 -1.04
C GLY A 196 -0.08 -1.06 -2.17
N GLY A 197 0.72 0.00 -2.30
CA GLY A 197 1.66 0.17 -3.40
C GLY A 197 1.05 0.84 -4.64
N GLY A 198 -0.21 1.30 -4.57
CA GLY A 198 -0.97 1.89 -5.67
C GLY A 198 -1.76 0.87 -6.50
N ILE A 199 -2.68 1.35 -7.31
CA ILE A 199 -3.46 0.54 -8.26
C ILE A 199 -2.60 0.34 -9.51
N PRO A 200 -2.21 -0.90 -9.86
CA PRO A 200 -1.40 -1.13 -11.05
C PRO A 200 -2.19 -0.81 -12.30
N VAL A 201 -1.63 0.02 -13.17
CA VAL A 201 -2.19 0.35 -14.48
C VAL A 201 -1.11 0.22 -15.56
N ILE A 202 -1.54 -0.18 -16.75
CA ILE A 202 -0.76 -0.06 -17.98
C ILE A 202 -1.34 1.06 -18.82
N GLN A 203 -0.52 1.65 -19.69
CA GLN A 203 -0.98 2.63 -20.65
C GLN A 203 -1.10 1.99 -22.04
N ASP A 204 -2.24 2.18 -22.68
CA ASP A 204 -2.45 1.69 -24.04
C ASP A 204 -1.80 2.63 -25.10
N GLU A 205 -1.93 2.26 -26.37
CA GLU A 205 -1.37 3.03 -27.50
C GLU A 205 -2.01 4.42 -27.68
N LYS A 206 -3.18 4.66 -27.08
CA LYS A 206 -3.88 5.94 -27.10
C LYS A 206 -3.54 6.82 -25.90
N GLY A 207 -2.82 6.26 -24.92
CA GLY A 207 -2.47 6.92 -23.68
C GLY A 207 -3.50 6.72 -22.56
N ASP A 208 -4.53 5.90 -22.75
CA ASP A 208 -5.53 5.59 -21.74
C ASP A 208 -4.97 4.58 -20.72
N TYR A 209 -5.33 4.77 -19.44
CA TYR A 209 -4.92 3.87 -18.36
C TYR A 209 -5.91 2.73 -18.17
N GLN A 210 -5.39 1.51 -18.07
CA GLN A 210 -6.15 0.30 -17.79
C GLN A 210 -5.61 -0.39 -16.54
N GLY A 211 -6.49 -0.63 -15.55
CA GLY A 211 -6.16 -1.43 -14.37
C GLY A 211 -5.84 -2.87 -14.73
N ILE A 212 -4.86 -3.46 -14.06
CA ILE A 212 -4.45 -4.84 -14.29
C ILE A 212 -4.39 -5.63 -12.97
N PRO A 213 -4.70 -6.96 -12.99
CA PRO A 213 -4.70 -7.80 -11.80
C PRO A 213 -3.30 -8.03 -11.24
N ALA A 214 -2.84 -7.14 -10.36
CA ALA A 214 -1.55 -7.23 -9.69
C ALA A 214 -1.62 -6.49 -8.33
N VAL A 215 -0.61 -6.67 -7.49
CA VAL A 215 -0.44 -5.90 -6.24
C VAL A 215 1.02 -5.50 -6.11
N ILE A 216 1.28 -4.21 -6.13
CA ILE A 216 2.65 -3.67 -6.05
C ILE A 216 3.26 -3.90 -4.67
N ASP A 217 4.57 -4.09 -4.63
CA ASP A 217 5.28 -4.10 -3.36
C ASP A 217 5.33 -2.68 -2.77
N LYS A 218 4.87 -2.53 -1.51
CA LYS A 218 4.77 -1.21 -0.87
C LYS A 218 6.12 -0.52 -0.69
N ASP A 219 7.19 -1.29 -0.49
CA ASP A 219 8.51 -0.72 -0.23
C ASP A 219 9.15 -0.22 -1.53
N LEU A 220 9.01 -0.98 -2.63
CA LEU A 220 9.40 -0.51 -3.97
C LEU A 220 8.59 0.72 -4.39
N ALA A 221 7.29 0.70 -4.11
CA ALA A 221 6.41 1.83 -4.40
C ALA A 221 6.78 3.07 -3.56
N ALA A 222 7.06 2.90 -2.26
CA ALA A 222 7.48 3.99 -1.40
C ALA A 222 8.84 4.59 -1.82
N ALA A 223 9.77 3.75 -2.28
CA ALA A 223 11.04 4.21 -2.83
C ALA A 223 10.83 5.04 -4.11
N LYS A 224 9.93 4.57 -5.01
CA LYS A 224 9.59 5.33 -6.23
C LYS A 224 8.87 6.65 -5.91
N LEU A 225 8.00 6.65 -4.90
CA LEU A 225 7.37 7.88 -4.41
C LEU A 225 8.42 8.87 -3.90
N ALA A 226 9.32 8.41 -3.04
CA ALA A 226 10.37 9.25 -2.48
C ALA A 226 11.25 9.89 -3.57
N GLU A 227 11.57 9.13 -4.63
CA GLU A 227 12.26 9.65 -5.81
C GLU A 227 11.46 10.75 -6.51
N ILE A 228 10.17 10.52 -6.81
CA ILE A 228 9.31 11.44 -7.58
C ILE A 228 9.03 12.74 -6.82
N VAL A 229 8.81 12.65 -5.51
CA VAL A 229 8.54 13.84 -4.69
C VAL A 229 9.81 14.50 -4.15
N GLU A 230 10.98 14.02 -4.55
CA GLU A 230 12.28 14.52 -4.09
C GLU A 230 12.38 14.53 -2.55
N ALA A 231 12.00 13.41 -1.91
CA ALA A 231 11.98 13.31 -0.46
C ALA A 231 13.40 13.30 0.11
N ASP A 232 13.62 14.00 1.24
CA ASP A 232 14.87 13.99 1.97
C ASP A 232 15.06 12.69 2.76
N TYR A 233 13.94 12.08 3.21
CA TYR A 233 13.95 10.84 3.98
C TYR A 233 12.84 9.89 3.56
N LEU A 234 13.16 8.60 3.59
CA LEU A 234 12.21 7.49 3.48
C LEU A 234 12.28 6.62 4.74
N PHE A 235 11.20 6.57 5.50
CA PHE A 235 11.06 5.66 6.64
C PHE A 235 10.15 4.50 6.31
N ILE A 236 10.66 3.27 6.45
CA ILE A 236 9.89 2.04 6.29
C ILE A 236 9.63 1.47 7.67
N LEU A 237 8.40 1.63 8.17
CA LEU A 237 8.00 1.10 9.47
C LEU A 237 7.60 -0.37 9.33
N THR A 238 8.44 -1.24 9.85
CA THR A 238 8.31 -2.70 9.75
C THR A 238 8.53 -3.35 11.11
N ALA A 239 8.28 -4.67 11.19
CA ALA A 239 8.46 -5.46 12.42
C ALA A 239 9.92 -5.91 12.64
N VAL A 240 10.84 -5.55 11.74
CA VAL A 240 12.26 -5.89 11.85
C VAL A 240 13.11 -4.65 12.11
N ASP A 241 14.15 -4.79 12.93
CA ASP A 241 14.99 -3.68 13.35
C ASP A 241 15.97 -3.22 12.26
N ARG A 242 16.28 -4.08 11.30
CA ARG A 242 17.28 -3.83 10.25
C ARG A 242 16.88 -4.41 8.92
N VAL A 243 17.37 -3.78 7.86
CA VAL A 243 17.32 -4.35 6.51
C VAL A 243 18.37 -5.44 6.40
N SER A 244 18.01 -6.60 5.86
CA SER A 244 18.91 -7.72 5.68
C SER A 244 18.92 -8.18 4.24
N ILE A 245 20.07 -8.61 3.74
CA ILE A 245 20.17 -9.39 2.51
C ILE A 245 20.11 -10.88 2.85
N ASN A 246 19.61 -11.69 1.92
CA ASN A 246 19.42 -13.14 2.08
C ASN A 246 18.55 -13.48 3.31
N TRP A 247 17.48 -12.72 3.52
CA TRP A 247 16.55 -12.89 4.65
C TRP A 247 16.07 -14.34 4.77
N GLY A 248 16.16 -14.90 5.99
CA GLY A 248 15.77 -16.28 6.29
C GLY A 248 16.70 -17.36 5.74
N MET A 249 17.80 -17.01 5.09
CA MET A 249 18.79 -17.94 4.58
C MET A 249 19.97 -18.09 5.57
N PRO A 250 20.74 -19.23 5.52
CA PRO A 250 21.89 -19.41 6.40
C PRO A 250 23.00 -18.32 6.28
N ASN A 251 23.01 -17.59 5.19
CA ASN A 251 23.92 -16.50 4.89
C ASN A 251 23.23 -15.12 4.98
N GLN A 252 22.20 -14.99 5.80
CA GLN A 252 21.59 -13.70 6.10
C GLN A 252 22.62 -12.72 6.66
N GLN A 253 22.58 -11.48 6.18
CA GLN A 253 23.45 -10.41 6.65
C GLN A 253 22.63 -9.14 6.81
N ASP A 254 22.65 -8.57 8.01
CA ASP A 254 22.04 -7.28 8.31
C ASP A 254 22.89 -6.17 7.71
N LEU A 255 22.22 -5.20 7.09
CA LEU A 255 22.84 -3.98 6.59
C LEU A 255 22.88 -2.95 7.74
N ALA A 256 24.00 -2.25 7.84
CA ALA A 256 24.26 -1.26 8.89
C ALA A 256 23.46 0.01 8.70
#